data_61b47ffcb7fd385be9d8c9e7410db124
#
_entry.id   61b47ffcb7fd385be9d8c9e7410db124
#
_cell.length_a   1.000
_cell.length_b   1.000
_cell.length_c   1.000
_cell.angle_alpha   90.00
_cell.angle_beta   90.00
_cell.angle_gamma   90.00
#
_symmetry.space_group_name_H-M   'P 1'
#
loop_
_entity.id
_entity.type
_entity.pdbx_description
1 polymer ?
#
loop_
_entity_poly.entity_id
_entity_poly.type
_entity_poly.pdbx_seq_one_letter_code
_entity_poly.pdbx_strand_id
1 'polypeptide(L)'
;MTEKVGMDKKKVALVTGSSSGIGYETALLLARNGFDTFATMRNMNKSKEITEVSKRENLPLRVMQLDVNDDRSVADAIKNILNEKKSIEVVVNNAGYGLMGSVEDSSLDEIKAQFETNFFGAIRVIKEVIPIMRKQRSGTIVNVSSVAGCIGFPMGSAYVSSKFALEGLSESMSYELKQFGIKIVLIEPGVINTNFAFVTPKKALEANSSYSQLMNKMEENLFSTIANGTPPKDVANVILHSITKESPEHRYLVGNDAVELINARKKSTDEEFEKMIVANLLK
;
A
#
# COMPACT_ATOMS: atom_id res chain seq x y z
N MET A 1 -34.72 -19.88 30.07
CA MET A 1 -33.49 -20.13 29.25
C MET A 1 -33.21 -18.86 28.50
N THR A 2 -32.27 -18.06 28.99
CA THR A 2 -31.84 -16.82 28.33
C THR A 2 -30.82 -17.19 27.28
N GLU A 3 -31.21 -17.06 26.01
CA GLU A 3 -30.27 -17.13 24.87
C GLU A 3 -29.16 -16.10 25.11
N LYS A 4 -27.93 -16.60 25.28
CA LYS A 4 -26.76 -15.77 25.17
C LYS A 4 -26.72 -15.27 23.72
N VAL A 5 -27.09 -14.01 23.50
CA VAL A 5 -26.77 -13.27 22.28
C VAL A 5 -25.28 -13.38 22.12
N GLY A 6 -24.84 -14.18 21.15
CA GLY A 6 -23.43 -14.34 20.82
C GLY A 6 -22.89 -12.96 20.44
N MET A 7 -21.94 -12.43 21.22
CA MET A 7 -21.21 -11.24 20.83
C MET A 7 -20.56 -11.56 19.47
N ASP A 8 -21.02 -10.91 18.41
CA ASP A 8 -20.43 -11.04 17.08
C ASP A 8 -18.91 -10.83 17.20
N LYS A 9 -18.16 -11.86 16.85
CA LYS A 9 -16.70 -11.84 16.96
C LYS A 9 -16.18 -10.73 16.06
N LYS A 10 -15.54 -9.71 16.65
CA LYS A 10 -14.94 -8.62 15.88
C LYS A 10 -13.94 -9.18 14.86
N LYS A 11 -14.03 -8.68 13.63
CA LYS A 11 -13.05 -9.02 12.57
C LYS A 11 -11.70 -8.41 12.91
N VAL A 12 -10.64 -9.17 12.70
CA VAL A 12 -9.26 -8.75 12.96
C VAL A 12 -8.64 -8.20 11.67
N ALA A 13 -8.05 -7.02 11.75
CA ALA A 13 -7.36 -6.37 10.64
C ALA A 13 -5.90 -6.09 10.99
N LEU A 14 -4.99 -6.44 10.08
CA LEU A 14 -3.57 -6.11 10.11
C LEU A 14 -3.27 -5.07 9.03
N VAL A 15 -2.68 -3.93 9.42
CA VAL A 15 -2.27 -2.87 8.49
C VAL A 15 -0.77 -2.65 8.61
N THR A 16 -0.03 -2.80 7.50
CA THR A 16 1.42 -2.53 7.48
C THR A 16 1.72 -1.08 7.13
N GLY A 17 2.80 -0.52 7.70
CA GLY A 17 3.21 0.85 7.41
C GLY A 17 2.26 1.93 7.95
N SER A 18 1.74 1.74 9.16
CA SER A 18 0.72 2.61 9.77
C SER A 18 1.28 3.81 10.52
N SER A 19 2.55 4.18 10.32
CA SER A 19 3.14 5.33 11.03
C SER A 19 2.70 6.69 10.50
N SER A 20 2.16 6.76 9.29
CA SER A 20 1.69 7.99 8.63
C SER A 20 0.85 7.67 7.39
N GLY A 21 0.24 8.67 6.80
CA GLY A 21 -0.41 8.61 5.49
C GLY A 21 -1.54 7.58 5.40
N ILE A 22 -1.61 6.86 4.29
CA ILE A 22 -2.69 5.91 3.99
C ILE A 22 -2.82 4.84 5.08
N GLY A 23 -1.71 4.24 5.53
CA GLY A 23 -1.73 3.19 6.55
C GLY A 23 -2.23 3.68 7.91
N TYR A 24 -1.88 4.91 8.30
CA TYR A 24 -2.35 5.56 9.51
C TYR A 24 -3.87 5.78 9.47
N GLU A 25 -4.37 6.42 8.40
CA GLU A 25 -5.80 6.67 8.22
C GLU A 25 -6.60 5.37 8.12
N THR A 26 -6.07 4.38 7.41
CA THR A 26 -6.70 3.06 7.28
C THR A 26 -6.84 2.37 8.63
N ALA A 27 -5.76 2.33 9.42
CA ALA A 27 -5.79 1.66 10.72
C ALA A 27 -6.80 2.30 11.68
N LEU A 28 -6.84 3.64 11.74
CA LEU A 28 -7.83 4.36 12.56
C LEU A 28 -9.25 4.14 12.05
N LEU A 29 -9.46 4.21 10.74
CA LEU A 29 -10.79 4.05 10.16
C LEU A 29 -11.34 2.64 10.39
N LEU A 30 -10.52 1.60 10.23
CA LEU A 30 -10.93 0.23 10.51
C LEU A 30 -11.30 0.05 12.00
N ALA A 31 -10.49 0.59 12.90
CA ALA A 31 -10.80 0.51 14.33
C ALA A 31 -12.09 1.26 14.70
N ARG A 32 -12.35 2.43 14.12
CA ARG A 32 -13.61 3.19 14.28
C ARG A 32 -14.83 2.42 13.76
N ASN A 33 -14.62 1.52 12.78
CA ASN A 33 -15.66 0.66 12.21
C ASN A 33 -15.70 -0.73 12.86
N GLY A 34 -15.15 -0.86 14.08
CA GLY A 34 -15.31 -2.03 14.92
C GLY A 34 -14.36 -3.19 14.66
N PHE A 35 -13.37 -3.03 13.77
CA PHE A 35 -12.33 -4.04 13.59
C PHE A 35 -11.35 -4.01 14.77
N ASP A 36 -10.96 -5.19 15.27
CA ASP A 36 -9.79 -5.32 16.12
C ASP A 36 -8.54 -5.09 15.25
N THR A 37 -7.99 -3.87 15.28
CA THR A 37 -6.99 -3.42 14.33
C THR A 37 -5.58 -3.47 14.89
N PHE A 38 -4.67 -4.12 14.19
CA PHE A 38 -3.24 -4.12 14.46
C PHE A 38 -2.55 -3.17 13.47
N ALA A 39 -2.21 -1.99 13.96
CA ALA A 39 -1.46 -0.96 13.22
C ALA A 39 0.03 -1.23 13.37
N THR A 40 0.71 -1.60 12.29
CA THR A 40 2.11 -2.01 12.40
C THR A 40 3.07 -1.06 11.71
N MET A 41 4.28 -0.95 12.26
CA MET A 41 5.33 -0.09 11.75
C MET A 41 6.71 -0.61 12.15
N ARG A 42 7.72 -0.33 11.31
CA ARG A 42 9.10 -0.72 11.56
C ARG A 42 9.69 0.02 12.77
N ASN A 43 9.48 1.33 12.82
CA ASN A 43 10.03 2.19 13.86
C ASN A 43 8.96 2.58 14.89
N MET A 44 9.01 1.99 16.07
CA MET A 44 8.05 2.24 17.16
C MET A 44 8.13 3.65 17.74
N ASN A 45 9.22 4.40 17.52
CA ASN A 45 9.30 5.81 17.94
C ASN A 45 8.26 6.70 17.22
N LYS A 46 7.72 6.23 16.09
CA LYS A 46 6.65 6.92 15.32
C LYS A 46 5.23 6.52 15.77
N SER A 47 5.09 5.74 16.83
CA SER A 47 3.78 5.22 17.28
C SER A 47 2.97 6.21 18.12
N LYS A 48 3.57 7.32 18.57
CA LYS A 48 2.98 8.22 19.57
C LYS A 48 1.60 8.74 19.13
N GLU A 49 1.54 9.33 17.95
CA GLU A 49 0.31 9.98 17.47
C GLU A 49 -0.87 9.00 17.35
N ILE A 50 -0.68 7.88 16.65
CA ILE A 50 -1.75 6.88 16.47
C ILE A 50 -2.17 6.26 17.81
N THR A 51 -1.24 6.10 18.76
CA THR A 51 -1.52 5.60 20.09
C THR A 51 -2.34 6.58 20.92
N GLU A 52 -2.04 7.88 20.83
CA GLU A 52 -2.79 8.93 21.52
C GLU A 52 -4.21 9.05 20.98
N VAL A 53 -4.38 9.02 19.65
CA VAL A 53 -5.70 9.02 19.01
C VAL A 53 -6.50 7.78 19.42
N SER A 54 -5.88 6.59 19.36
CA SER A 54 -6.53 5.34 19.75
C SER A 54 -7.04 5.37 21.21
N LYS A 55 -6.22 5.90 22.13
CA LYS A 55 -6.60 6.04 23.54
C LYS A 55 -7.72 7.07 23.74
N ARG A 56 -7.60 8.24 23.11
CA ARG A 56 -8.58 9.31 23.22
C ARG A 56 -9.96 8.89 22.73
N GLU A 57 -10.02 8.10 21.65
CA GLU A 57 -11.26 7.65 21.05
C GLU A 57 -11.69 6.24 21.55
N ASN A 58 -10.93 5.64 22.48
CA ASN A 58 -11.17 4.28 22.99
C ASN A 58 -11.34 3.24 21.88
N LEU A 59 -10.45 3.27 20.88
CA LEU A 59 -10.52 2.40 19.71
C LEU A 59 -9.95 1.00 19.99
N PRO A 60 -10.50 -0.05 19.39
CA PRO A 60 -9.92 -1.40 19.41
C PRO A 60 -8.70 -1.48 18.46
N LEU A 61 -7.69 -0.66 18.72
CA LEU A 61 -6.47 -0.55 17.93
C LEU A 61 -5.24 -0.79 18.81
N ARG A 62 -4.33 -1.60 18.31
CA ARG A 62 -3.03 -1.86 18.91
C ARG A 62 -1.92 -1.53 17.95
N VAL A 63 -0.88 -0.88 18.46
CA VAL A 63 0.34 -0.62 17.70
C VAL A 63 1.35 -1.72 18.00
N MET A 64 1.98 -2.24 16.93
CA MET A 64 2.92 -3.36 17.02
C MET A 64 4.09 -3.13 16.06
N GLN A 65 5.28 -3.59 16.46
CA GLN A 65 6.42 -3.59 15.55
C GLN A 65 6.25 -4.67 14.48
N LEU A 66 6.48 -4.29 13.23
CA LEU A 66 6.60 -5.18 12.08
C LEU A 66 7.45 -4.49 11.02
N ASP A 67 8.58 -5.09 10.69
CA ASP A 67 9.39 -4.73 9.53
C ASP A 67 9.10 -5.74 8.41
N VAL A 68 8.54 -5.28 7.30
CA VAL A 68 8.23 -6.13 6.15
C VAL A 68 9.47 -6.69 5.46
N ASN A 69 10.66 -6.13 5.74
CA ASN A 69 11.93 -6.58 5.19
C ASN A 69 12.60 -7.68 6.06
N ASP A 70 11.98 -8.08 7.16
CA ASP A 70 12.51 -9.08 8.10
C ASP A 70 11.51 -10.21 8.28
N ASP A 71 11.88 -11.41 7.84
CA ASP A 71 11.05 -12.62 7.90
C ASP A 71 10.61 -12.95 9.35
N ARG A 72 11.52 -12.78 10.34
CA ARG A 72 11.22 -13.05 11.74
C ARG A 72 10.25 -12.02 12.30
N SER A 73 10.47 -10.74 11.99
CA SER A 73 9.57 -9.67 12.41
C SER A 73 8.14 -9.91 11.94
N VAL A 74 7.97 -10.33 10.69
CA VAL A 74 6.65 -10.64 10.12
C VAL A 74 6.04 -11.87 10.80
N ALA A 75 6.78 -12.97 10.92
CA ALA A 75 6.31 -14.21 11.53
C ALA A 75 5.91 -14.01 13.01
N ASP A 76 6.75 -13.31 13.79
CA ASP A 76 6.49 -13.04 15.20
C ASP A 76 5.25 -12.14 15.38
N ALA A 77 5.11 -11.10 14.58
CA ALA A 77 3.94 -10.22 14.63
C ALA A 77 2.65 -11.00 14.35
N ILE A 78 2.61 -11.81 13.29
CA ILE A 78 1.45 -12.62 12.94
C ILE A 78 1.15 -13.67 14.02
N LYS A 79 2.16 -14.34 14.54
CA LYS A 79 2.03 -15.29 15.65
C LYS A 79 1.43 -14.63 16.91
N ASN A 80 1.87 -13.42 17.25
CA ASN A 80 1.33 -12.67 18.39
C ASN A 80 -0.15 -12.32 18.19
N ILE A 81 -0.54 -11.87 16.99
CA ILE A 81 -1.94 -11.62 16.63
C ILE A 81 -2.79 -12.89 16.80
N LEU A 82 -2.31 -14.03 16.27
CA LEU A 82 -3.02 -15.30 16.38
C LEU A 82 -3.12 -15.84 17.79
N ASN A 83 -2.11 -15.65 18.62
CA ASN A 83 -2.14 -16.05 20.03
C ASN A 83 -3.26 -15.32 20.76
N GLU A 84 -3.48 -14.07 20.42
CA GLU A 84 -4.49 -13.22 21.05
C GLU A 84 -5.89 -13.39 20.44
N LYS A 85 -6.00 -13.34 19.11
CA LYS A 85 -7.28 -13.23 18.39
C LYS A 85 -7.74 -14.51 17.70
N LYS A 86 -6.86 -15.46 17.46
CA LYS A 86 -7.10 -16.75 16.80
C LYS A 86 -7.46 -16.68 15.31
N SER A 87 -7.58 -15.49 14.73
CA SER A 87 -7.93 -15.30 13.31
C SER A 87 -7.39 -13.97 12.79
N ILE A 88 -7.28 -13.86 11.47
CA ILE A 88 -6.99 -12.62 10.73
C ILE A 88 -7.93 -12.59 9.54
N GLU A 89 -8.87 -11.65 9.51
CA GLU A 89 -9.86 -11.53 8.44
C GLU A 89 -9.43 -10.58 7.34
N VAL A 90 -8.63 -9.55 7.69
CA VAL A 90 -8.18 -8.53 6.74
C VAL A 90 -6.68 -8.27 6.91
N VAL A 91 -5.98 -8.21 5.80
CA VAL A 91 -4.59 -7.71 5.73
C VAL A 91 -4.52 -6.58 4.72
N VAL A 92 -3.92 -5.47 5.12
CA VAL A 92 -3.63 -4.33 4.25
C VAL A 92 -2.12 -4.18 4.12
N ASN A 93 -1.57 -4.61 3.00
CA ASN A 93 -0.17 -4.41 2.62
C ASN A 93 -0.02 -2.99 2.07
N ASN A 94 0.36 -2.06 2.95
CA ASN A 94 0.53 -0.65 2.62
C ASN A 94 1.98 -0.18 2.79
N ALA A 95 2.81 -0.87 3.55
CA ALA A 95 4.21 -0.49 3.75
C ALA A 95 4.95 -0.36 2.40
N GLY A 96 5.58 0.79 2.18
CA GLY A 96 6.29 1.07 0.94
C GLY A 96 6.94 2.44 0.93
N TYR A 97 7.77 2.67 -0.09
CA TYR A 97 8.38 3.97 -0.42
C TYR A 97 8.64 4.04 -1.93
N GLY A 98 9.04 5.20 -2.46
CA GLY A 98 9.40 5.39 -3.86
C GLY A 98 10.88 5.72 -4.03
N LEU A 99 11.60 5.00 -4.89
CA LEU A 99 12.91 5.38 -5.41
C LEU A 99 12.69 6.18 -6.70
N MET A 100 13.06 7.45 -6.67
CA MET A 100 12.88 8.39 -7.78
C MET A 100 14.24 8.81 -8.34
N GLY A 101 14.53 8.33 -9.54
CA GLY A 101 15.77 8.59 -10.25
C GLY A 101 15.82 7.82 -11.57
N SER A 102 16.82 8.17 -12.42
CA SER A 102 17.05 7.42 -13.66
C SER A 102 17.55 6.00 -13.35
N VAL A 103 17.34 5.07 -14.28
CA VAL A 103 17.92 3.72 -14.16
C VAL A 103 19.45 3.77 -14.13
N GLU A 104 20.05 4.69 -14.88
CA GLU A 104 21.51 4.84 -14.94
C GLU A 104 22.11 5.31 -13.61
N ASP A 105 21.41 6.20 -12.90
CA ASP A 105 21.85 6.72 -11.61
C ASP A 105 21.49 5.82 -10.42
N SER A 106 20.55 4.90 -10.62
CA SER A 106 20.11 3.96 -9.57
C SER A 106 21.03 2.74 -9.56
N SER A 107 21.68 2.48 -8.44
CA SER A 107 22.42 1.23 -8.26
C SER A 107 21.49 0.02 -8.20
N LEU A 108 21.99 -1.15 -8.57
CA LEU A 108 21.23 -2.39 -8.44
C LEU A 108 20.79 -2.66 -7.00
N ASP A 109 21.56 -2.25 -6.00
CA ASP A 109 21.21 -2.45 -4.59
C ASP A 109 20.08 -1.53 -4.17
N GLU A 110 20.01 -0.28 -4.66
CA GLU A 110 18.89 0.62 -4.43
C GLU A 110 17.62 0.11 -5.11
N ILE A 111 17.72 -0.40 -6.33
CA ILE A 111 16.59 -1.03 -7.05
C ILE A 111 16.11 -2.28 -6.29
N LYS A 112 17.02 -3.16 -5.85
CA LYS A 112 16.67 -4.34 -5.04
C LYS A 112 16.00 -3.95 -3.73
N ALA A 113 16.50 -2.91 -3.04
CA ALA A 113 15.91 -2.42 -1.80
C ALA A 113 14.47 -1.88 -2.00
N GLN A 114 14.20 -1.25 -3.17
CA GLN A 114 12.85 -0.85 -3.57
C GLN A 114 11.92 -2.06 -3.68
N PHE A 115 12.36 -3.10 -4.38
CA PHE A 115 11.61 -4.35 -4.53
C PHE A 115 11.46 -5.09 -3.20
N GLU A 116 12.51 -5.08 -2.37
CA GLU A 116 12.53 -5.74 -1.07
C GLU A 116 11.38 -5.25 -0.20
N THR A 117 11.15 -3.93 -0.17
CA THR A 117 10.08 -3.35 0.64
C THR A 117 8.72 -3.48 -0.04
N ASN A 118 8.59 -3.02 -1.30
CA ASN A 118 7.29 -2.85 -1.94
C ASN A 118 6.68 -4.14 -2.46
N PHE A 119 7.51 -5.12 -2.79
CA PHE A 119 7.10 -6.38 -3.40
C PHE A 119 7.36 -7.57 -2.48
N PHE A 120 8.62 -7.86 -2.13
CA PHE A 120 8.94 -8.99 -1.28
C PHE A 120 8.40 -8.83 0.15
N GLY A 121 8.36 -7.61 0.68
CA GLY A 121 7.74 -7.32 1.96
C GLY A 121 6.26 -7.68 2.00
N ALA A 122 5.51 -7.34 0.95
CA ALA A 122 4.11 -7.77 0.83
C ALA A 122 3.99 -9.30 0.72
N ILE A 123 4.86 -9.95 -0.06
CA ILE A 123 4.89 -11.42 -0.20
C ILE A 123 5.13 -12.10 1.15
N ARG A 124 6.06 -11.61 1.99
CA ARG A 124 6.29 -12.17 3.33
C ARG A 124 5.03 -12.20 4.16
N VAL A 125 4.35 -11.06 4.25
CA VAL A 125 3.08 -10.98 4.99
C VAL A 125 2.03 -11.90 4.39
N ILE A 126 1.88 -11.93 3.07
CA ILE A 126 0.93 -12.78 2.34
C ILE A 126 1.19 -14.26 2.62
N LYS A 127 2.44 -14.71 2.57
CA LYS A 127 2.81 -16.11 2.84
C LYS A 127 2.44 -16.57 4.25
N GLU A 128 2.59 -15.70 5.24
CA GLU A 128 2.23 -16.00 6.62
C GLU A 128 0.70 -16.04 6.83
N VAL A 129 -0.08 -15.21 6.13
CA VAL A 129 -1.53 -15.11 6.37
C VAL A 129 -2.35 -16.08 5.52
N ILE A 130 -1.89 -16.48 4.33
CA ILE A 130 -2.62 -17.42 3.46
C ILE A 130 -3.00 -18.73 4.18
N PRO A 131 -2.10 -19.45 4.90
CA PRO A 131 -2.47 -20.67 5.60
C PRO A 131 -3.59 -20.47 6.63
N ILE A 132 -3.59 -19.31 7.28
CA ILE A 132 -4.59 -18.93 8.28
C ILE A 132 -5.94 -18.70 7.60
N MET A 133 -6.00 -17.84 6.61
CA MET A 133 -7.21 -17.50 5.86
C MET A 133 -7.77 -18.72 5.11
N ARG A 134 -6.89 -19.60 4.58
CA ARG A 134 -7.29 -20.86 3.95
C ARG A 134 -7.99 -21.80 4.95
N LYS A 135 -7.47 -21.90 6.18
CA LYS A 135 -8.12 -22.68 7.26
C LYS A 135 -9.45 -22.04 7.67
N GLN A 136 -9.54 -20.73 7.68
CA GLN A 136 -10.76 -19.98 7.95
C GLN A 136 -11.81 -20.09 6.83
N ARG A 137 -11.39 -20.47 5.62
CA ARG A 137 -12.21 -20.44 4.39
C ARG A 137 -12.73 -19.04 4.07
N SER A 138 -12.04 -18.02 4.54
CA SER A 138 -12.38 -16.61 4.35
C SER A 138 -11.18 -15.72 4.64
N GLY A 139 -11.13 -14.56 4.00
CA GLY A 139 -10.14 -13.52 4.24
C GLY A 139 -10.12 -12.51 3.10
N THR A 140 -9.59 -11.33 3.37
CA THR A 140 -9.34 -10.32 2.35
C THR A 140 -7.93 -9.78 2.49
N ILE A 141 -7.15 -9.86 1.41
CA ILE A 141 -5.82 -9.27 1.29
C ILE A 141 -5.95 -8.05 0.37
N VAL A 142 -5.69 -6.88 0.93
CA VAL A 142 -5.65 -5.62 0.21
C VAL A 142 -4.20 -5.24 -0.03
N ASN A 143 -3.81 -5.09 -1.28
CA ASN A 143 -2.49 -4.59 -1.66
C ASN A 143 -2.62 -3.13 -2.13
N VAL A 144 -1.99 -2.20 -1.41
CA VAL A 144 -1.93 -0.80 -1.82
C VAL A 144 -0.87 -0.67 -2.92
N SER A 145 -1.36 -0.69 -4.15
CA SER A 145 -0.60 -0.49 -5.38
C SER A 145 -0.43 1.01 -5.68
N SER A 146 -0.61 1.41 -6.90
CA SER A 146 -0.62 2.78 -7.41
C SER A 146 -1.04 2.75 -8.88
N VAL A 147 -1.41 3.90 -9.45
CA VAL A 147 -1.43 4.08 -10.93
C VAL A 147 -0.09 3.72 -11.55
N ALA A 148 1.00 3.86 -10.81
CA ALA A 148 2.35 3.40 -11.16
C ALA A 148 2.47 1.88 -11.36
N GLY A 149 1.49 1.10 -10.95
CA GLY A 149 1.38 -0.33 -11.26
C GLY A 149 0.74 -0.63 -12.61
N CYS A 150 0.19 0.39 -13.26
CA CYS A 150 -0.53 0.27 -14.54
C CYS A 150 0.10 1.08 -15.67
N ILE A 151 0.91 2.09 -15.34
CA ILE A 151 1.58 2.98 -16.29
C ILE A 151 3.02 3.26 -15.87
N GLY A 152 3.88 3.56 -16.85
CA GLY A 152 5.23 4.10 -16.62
C GLY A 152 5.26 5.62 -16.65
N PHE A 153 6.21 6.21 -15.92
CA PHE A 153 6.54 7.63 -15.99
C PHE A 153 8.05 7.83 -15.78
N PRO A 154 8.62 8.95 -16.27
CA PRO A 154 10.03 9.23 -16.14
C PRO A 154 10.51 9.25 -14.68
N MET A 155 11.77 8.91 -14.44
CA MET A 155 12.44 8.93 -13.13
C MET A 155 11.85 8.00 -12.07
N GLY A 156 10.84 7.20 -12.42
CA GLY A 156 10.15 6.28 -11.50
C GLY A 156 10.41 4.80 -11.76
N SER A 157 11.39 4.43 -12.60
CA SER A 157 11.54 3.07 -13.14
C SER A 157 11.54 1.97 -12.08
N ALA A 158 12.29 2.14 -10.99
CA ALA A 158 12.35 1.15 -9.92
C ALA A 158 11.02 1.04 -9.16
N TYR A 159 10.42 2.18 -8.83
CA TYR A 159 9.12 2.23 -8.15
C TYR A 159 8.00 1.64 -9.02
N VAL A 160 7.89 2.10 -10.27
CA VAL A 160 6.95 1.61 -11.28
C VAL A 160 7.06 0.09 -11.41
N SER A 161 8.27 -0.43 -11.65
CA SER A 161 8.50 -1.88 -11.78
C SER A 161 8.06 -2.66 -10.55
N SER A 162 8.31 -2.13 -9.33
CA SER A 162 7.89 -2.79 -8.09
C SER A 162 6.35 -2.85 -7.95
N LYS A 163 5.63 -1.81 -8.44
CA LYS A 163 4.17 -1.78 -8.42
C LYS A 163 3.56 -2.65 -9.52
N PHE A 164 4.12 -2.67 -10.72
CA PHE A 164 3.73 -3.64 -11.77
C PHE A 164 3.90 -5.09 -11.29
N ALA A 165 4.99 -5.40 -10.59
CA ALA A 165 5.21 -6.71 -10.02
C ALA A 165 4.12 -7.08 -8.99
N LEU A 166 3.71 -6.12 -8.14
CA LEU A 166 2.64 -6.31 -7.16
C LEU A 166 1.27 -6.52 -7.83
N GLU A 167 0.98 -5.81 -8.93
CA GLU A 167 -0.23 -6.00 -9.73
C GLU A 167 -0.31 -7.42 -10.30
N GLY A 168 0.74 -7.86 -11.01
CA GLY A 168 0.78 -9.19 -11.61
C GLY A 168 0.70 -10.32 -10.59
N LEU A 169 1.39 -10.17 -9.45
CA LEU A 169 1.29 -11.10 -8.32
C LEU A 169 -0.15 -11.17 -7.80
N SER A 170 -0.78 -10.03 -7.57
CA SER A 170 -2.12 -9.94 -6.99
C SER A 170 -3.16 -10.56 -7.90
N GLU A 171 -3.06 -10.31 -9.21
CA GLU A 171 -3.96 -10.89 -10.19
C GLU A 171 -3.84 -12.42 -10.22
N SER A 172 -2.62 -12.96 -10.30
CA SER A 172 -2.38 -14.40 -10.27
C SER A 172 -2.92 -15.05 -9.01
N MET A 173 -2.63 -14.47 -7.83
CA MET A 173 -3.12 -14.97 -6.55
C MET A 173 -4.64 -14.92 -6.44
N SER A 174 -5.32 -13.98 -7.10
CA SER A 174 -6.78 -13.88 -7.06
C SER A 174 -7.43 -15.15 -7.63
N TYR A 175 -6.85 -15.71 -8.68
CA TYR A 175 -7.31 -16.98 -9.28
C TYR A 175 -7.00 -18.18 -8.38
N GLU A 176 -5.79 -18.23 -7.80
CA GLU A 176 -5.34 -19.32 -6.94
C GLU A 176 -6.16 -19.44 -5.66
N LEU A 177 -6.48 -18.29 -5.03
CA LEU A 177 -7.04 -18.23 -3.68
C LEU A 177 -8.57 -18.19 -3.64
N LYS A 178 -9.23 -17.91 -4.77
CA LYS A 178 -10.69 -17.88 -4.89
C LYS A 178 -11.36 -19.15 -4.37
N GLN A 179 -10.81 -20.32 -4.65
CA GLN A 179 -11.32 -21.61 -4.18
C GLN A 179 -11.35 -21.75 -2.66
N PHE A 180 -10.56 -20.95 -1.94
CA PHE A 180 -10.49 -20.94 -0.48
C PHE A 180 -11.34 -19.83 0.15
N GLY A 181 -12.10 -19.07 -0.65
CA GLY A 181 -12.89 -17.94 -0.17
C GLY A 181 -12.04 -16.72 0.23
N ILE A 182 -10.78 -16.64 -0.24
CA ILE A 182 -9.88 -15.52 0.02
C ILE A 182 -9.99 -14.54 -1.14
N LYS A 183 -10.20 -13.26 -0.82
CA LYS A 183 -10.33 -12.16 -1.78
C LYS A 183 -9.04 -11.37 -1.86
N ILE A 184 -8.64 -11.01 -3.06
CA ILE A 184 -7.50 -10.13 -3.32
C ILE A 184 -8.04 -8.83 -3.91
N VAL A 185 -7.67 -7.72 -3.29
CA VAL A 185 -8.07 -6.37 -3.70
C VAL A 185 -6.83 -5.52 -3.94
N LEU A 186 -6.80 -4.83 -5.05
CA LEU A 186 -5.80 -3.83 -5.40
C LEU A 186 -6.40 -2.43 -5.22
N ILE A 187 -5.68 -1.58 -4.52
CA ILE A 187 -6.00 -0.16 -4.42
C ILE A 187 -4.96 0.57 -5.26
N GLU A 188 -5.41 1.34 -6.22
CA GLU A 188 -4.59 2.04 -7.21
C GLU A 188 -4.70 3.57 -7.03
N PRO A 189 -4.05 4.17 -6.02
CA PRO A 189 -4.09 5.60 -5.81
C PRO A 189 -3.31 6.35 -6.91
N GLY A 190 -3.80 7.53 -7.26
CA GLY A 190 -3.03 8.56 -7.93
C GLY A 190 -2.09 9.28 -6.97
N VAL A 191 -1.99 10.59 -7.10
CA VAL A 191 -1.19 11.41 -6.18
C VAL A 191 -1.97 11.64 -4.89
N ILE A 192 -1.37 11.24 -3.77
CA ILE A 192 -1.97 11.35 -2.44
C ILE A 192 -1.21 12.37 -1.61
N ASN A 193 -1.93 13.26 -0.94
CA ASN A 193 -1.37 14.25 -0.03
C ASN A 193 -0.87 13.58 1.25
N THR A 194 0.35 13.09 1.22
CA THR A 194 1.00 12.40 2.33
C THR A 194 2.49 12.70 2.39
N ASN A 195 3.09 12.39 3.52
CA ASN A 195 4.54 12.33 3.67
C ASN A 195 5.12 11.01 3.15
N PHE A 196 4.63 10.52 2.00
CA PHE A 196 5.18 9.32 1.37
C PHE A 196 6.66 9.56 1.05
N ALA A 197 7.51 8.66 1.54
CA ALA A 197 8.94 8.81 1.36
C ALA A 197 9.35 8.56 -0.09
N PHE A 198 9.86 9.60 -0.75
CA PHE A 198 10.63 9.45 -1.98
C PHE A 198 12.11 9.50 -1.64
N VAL A 199 12.86 8.57 -2.17
CA VAL A 199 14.32 8.45 -2.00
C VAL A 199 14.97 8.70 -3.34
N THR A 200 15.94 9.63 -3.38
CA THR A 200 16.74 9.89 -4.58
C THR A 200 17.98 8.98 -4.56
N PRO A 201 18.36 8.34 -5.68
CA PRO A 201 19.58 7.57 -5.79
C PRO A 201 20.82 8.39 -5.42
N LYS A 202 21.80 7.76 -4.78
CA LYS A 202 23.02 8.46 -4.35
C LYS A 202 23.76 9.14 -5.50
N LYS A 203 23.88 8.46 -6.64
CA LYS A 203 24.54 9.00 -7.84
C LYS A 203 23.79 10.20 -8.43
N ALA A 204 22.46 10.23 -8.35
CA ALA A 204 21.65 11.35 -8.83
C ALA A 204 21.85 12.64 -8.00
N LEU A 205 22.36 12.51 -6.77
CA LEU A 205 22.74 13.65 -5.92
C LEU A 205 24.11 14.23 -6.26
N GLU A 206 24.89 13.57 -7.13
CA GLU A 206 26.18 14.08 -7.60
C GLU A 206 25.96 15.18 -8.66
N ALA A 207 26.78 16.23 -8.60
CA ALA A 207 26.63 17.43 -9.45
C ALA A 207 26.74 17.18 -10.97
N ASN A 208 27.14 15.98 -11.38
CA ASN A 208 27.43 15.62 -12.76
C ASN A 208 26.43 14.64 -13.40
N SER A 209 25.27 14.37 -12.78
CA SER A 209 24.27 13.52 -13.43
C SER A 209 23.70 14.17 -14.69
N SER A 210 23.69 13.44 -15.79
CA SER A 210 23.06 13.87 -17.05
C SER A 210 21.54 14.06 -16.92
N TYR A 211 20.96 13.54 -15.84
CA TYR A 211 19.51 13.59 -15.55
C TYR A 211 19.11 14.68 -14.56
N SER A 212 20.06 15.51 -14.07
CA SER A 212 19.78 16.50 -13.02
C SER A 212 18.66 17.47 -13.37
N GLN A 213 18.63 17.97 -14.63
CA GLN A 213 17.56 18.88 -15.06
C GLN A 213 16.19 18.22 -15.06
N LEU A 214 16.11 16.97 -15.54
CA LEU A 214 14.87 16.22 -15.56
C LEU A 214 14.40 15.89 -14.14
N MET A 215 15.34 15.52 -13.27
CA MET A 215 15.06 15.22 -11.87
C MET A 215 14.49 16.43 -11.13
N ASN A 216 15.11 17.61 -11.28
CA ASN A 216 14.64 18.85 -10.66
C ASN A 216 13.22 19.19 -11.11
N LYS A 217 12.92 19.11 -12.40
CA LYS A 217 11.56 19.34 -12.92
C LYS A 217 10.55 18.36 -12.32
N MET A 218 10.92 17.07 -12.24
CA MET A 218 10.05 16.05 -11.68
C MET A 218 9.79 16.28 -10.19
N GLU A 219 10.79 16.68 -9.42
CA GLU A 219 10.65 17.02 -8.01
C GLU A 219 9.72 18.23 -7.80
N GLU A 220 9.94 19.32 -8.54
CA GLU A 220 9.08 20.51 -8.48
C GLU A 220 7.62 20.19 -8.80
N ASN A 221 7.39 19.45 -9.88
CA ASN A 221 6.05 19.02 -10.28
C ASN A 221 5.43 18.09 -9.24
N LEU A 222 6.19 17.14 -8.70
CA LEU A 222 5.71 16.19 -7.70
C LEU A 222 5.29 16.91 -6.41
N PHE A 223 6.11 17.83 -5.89
CA PHE A 223 5.78 18.55 -4.66
C PHE A 223 4.53 19.41 -4.81
N SER A 224 4.40 20.13 -5.94
CA SER A 224 3.20 20.94 -6.23
C SER A 224 1.94 20.08 -6.34
N THR A 225 2.06 18.89 -6.95
CA THR A 225 0.94 17.96 -7.14
C THR A 225 0.55 17.27 -5.83
N ILE A 226 1.51 16.88 -4.99
CA ILE A 226 1.25 16.27 -3.67
C ILE A 226 0.45 17.21 -2.76
N ALA A 227 0.77 18.50 -2.74
CA ALA A 227 0.06 19.47 -1.92
C ALA A 227 -1.45 19.53 -2.24
N ASN A 228 -1.82 19.30 -3.51
CA ASN A 228 -3.18 19.27 -4.01
C ASN A 228 -3.73 17.86 -4.21
N GLY A 229 -2.98 16.83 -3.79
CA GLY A 229 -3.32 15.43 -3.97
C GLY A 229 -4.55 14.99 -3.17
N THR A 230 -5.10 13.85 -3.54
CA THR A 230 -6.23 13.24 -2.83
C THR A 230 -5.87 13.00 -1.36
N PRO A 231 -6.74 13.33 -0.40
CA PRO A 231 -6.48 13.05 1.01
C PRO A 231 -6.30 11.55 1.30
N PRO A 232 -5.36 11.12 2.17
CA PRO A 232 -5.15 9.71 2.48
C PRO A 232 -6.37 9.03 3.12
N LYS A 233 -7.24 9.79 3.79
CA LYS A 233 -8.51 9.29 4.31
C LYS A 233 -9.45 8.78 3.22
N ASP A 234 -9.38 9.32 2.02
CA ASP A 234 -10.22 8.87 0.91
C ASP A 234 -9.77 7.49 0.41
N VAL A 235 -8.45 7.24 0.41
CA VAL A 235 -7.91 5.90 0.17
C VAL A 235 -8.36 4.93 1.25
N ALA A 236 -8.31 5.34 2.53
CA ALA A 236 -8.79 4.53 3.65
C ALA A 236 -10.29 4.20 3.51
N ASN A 237 -11.11 5.15 3.06
CA ASN A 237 -12.54 4.94 2.80
C ASN A 237 -12.78 3.89 1.71
N VAL A 238 -12.00 3.93 0.62
CA VAL A 238 -12.08 2.93 -0.46
C VAL A 238 -11.64 1.55 0.04
N ILE A 239 -10.59 1.48 0.87
CA ILE A 239 -10.16 0.23 1.52
C ILE A 239 -11.30 -0.32 2.38
N LEU A 240 -11.89 0.48 3.25
CA LEU A 240 -13.03 0.05 4.11
C LEU A 240 -14.19 -0.44 3.25
N HIS A 241 -14.57 0.32 2.21
CA HIS A 241 -15.63 -0.09 1.28
C HIS A 241 -15.33 -1.46 0.65
N SER A 242 -14.12 -1.66 0.15
CA SER A 242 -13.72 -2.90 -0.53
C SER A 242 -13.78 -4.13 0.37
N ILE A 243 -13.39 -4.01 1.65
CA ILE A 243 -13.36 -5.14 2.59
C ILE A 243 -14.73 -5.42 3.25
N THR A 244 -15.66 -4.46 3.18
CA THR A 244 -17.03 -4.62 3.70
C THR A 244 -18.00 -5.10 2.63
N LYS A 245 -17.68 -4.92 1.35
CA LYS A 245 -18.48 -5.39 0.23
C LYS A 245 -18.45 -6.92 0.13
N GLU A 246 -19.59 -7.54 -0.05
CA GLU A 246 -19.69 -9.00 -0.18
C GLU A 246 -18.91 -9.53 -1.38
N SER A 247 -19.02 -8.85 -2.52
CA SER A 247 -18.29 -9.15 -3.75
C SER A 247 -17.51 -7.91 -4.20
N PRO A 248 -16.30 -7.68 -3.65
CA PRO A 248 -15.49 -6.54 -4.04
C PRO A 248 -14.99 -6.69 -5.48
N GLU A 249 -14.75 -5.56 -6.12
CA GLU A 249 -13.99 -5.50 -7.34
C GLU A 249 -12.53 -5.85 -7.07
N HIS A 250 -11.84 -6.30 -8.10
CA HIS A 250 -10.42 -6.65 -7.94
C HIS A 250 -9.54 -5.40 -7.84
N ARG A 251 -9.91 -4.30 -8.50
CA ARG A 251 -9.16 -3.03 -8.55
C ARG A 251 -10.03 -1.83 -8.23
N TYR A 252 -9.47 -0.89 -7.48
CA TYR A 252 -10.10 0.38 -7.13
C TYR A 252 -9.14 1.53 -7.37
N LEU A 253 -9.43 2.36 -8.37
CA LEU A 253 -8.75 3.63 -8.60
C LEU A 253 -9.16 4.64 -7.52
N VAL A 254 -8.20 5.42 -7.00
CA VAL A 254 -8.48 6.45 -6.00
C VAL A 254 -7.83 7.77 -6.41
N GLY A 255 -8.66 8.79 -6.58
CA GLY A 255 -8.30 10.11 -7.09
C GLY A 255 -8.78 10.34 -8.51
N ASN A 256 -9.18 11.57 -8.81
CA ASN A 256 -9.62 11.92 -10.15
C ASN A 256 -8.48 11.80 -11.17
N ASP A 257 -7.28 12.19 -10.76
CA ASP A 257 -6.04 12.05 -11.51
C ASP A 257 -5.77 10.58 -11.90
N ALA A 258 -5.99 9.64 -10.97
CA ALA A 258 -5.87 8.21 -11.23
C ALA A 258 -6.85 7.75 -12.32
N VAL A 259 -8.12 8.17 -12.19
CA VAL A 259 -9.17 7.80 -13.14
C VAL A 259 -8.88 8.38 -14.54
N GLU A 260 -8.50 9.65 -14.61
CA GLU A 260 -8.18 10.33 -15.86
C GLU A 260 -6.98 9.68 -16.55
N LEU A 261 -5.91 9.42 -15.82
CA LEU A 261 -4.67 8.88 -16.34
C LEU A 261 -4.84 7.45 -16.87
N ILE A 262 -5.52 6.59 -16.12
CA ILE A 262 -5.79 5.21 -16.55
C ILE A 262 -6.76 5.19 -17.74
N ASN A 263 -7.76 6.07 -17.76
CA ASN A 263 -8.67 6.19 -18.92
C ASN A 263 -7.95 6.71 -20.17
N ALA A 264 -7.04 7.66 -20.00
CA ALA A 264 -6.20 8.13 -21.11
C ALA A 264 -5.34 6.98 -21.65
N ARG A 265 -4.65 6.22 -20.76
CA ARG A 265 -3.84 5.06 -21.17
C ARG A 265 -4.63 4.01 -21.95
N LYS A 266 -5.86 3.70 -21.51
CA LYS A 266 -6.73 2.72 -22.18
C LYS A 266 -7.21 3.14 -23.56
N LYS A 267 -7.31 4.45 -23.80
CA LYS A 267 -7.85 5.03 -25.05
C LYS A 267 -6.77 5.44 -26.04
N SER A 268 -5.50 5.48 -25.64
CA SER A 268 -4.39 5.93 -26.46
C SER A 268 -3.52 4.76 -26.93
N THR A 269 -2.93 4.92 -28.10
CA THR A 269 -1.78 4.11 -28.52
C THR A 269 -0.58 4.41 -27.63
N ASP A 270 0.46 3.58 -27.68
CA ASP A 270 1.70 3.80 -26.92
C ASP A 270 2.35 5.15 -27.27
N GLU A 271 2.39 5.50 -28.55
CA GLU A 271 2.95 6.77 -29.03
C GLU A 271 2.17 8.01 -28.57
N GLU A 272 0.84 7.94 -28.60
CA GLU A 272 -0.04 9.03 -28.11
C GLU A 272 0.09 9.22 -26.61
N PHE A 273 0.15 8.12 -25.86
CA PHE A 273 0.31 8.16 -24.42
C PHE A 273 1.70 8.70 -24.03
N GLU A 274 2.77 8.26 -24.72
CA GLU A 274 4.11 8.79 -24.52
C GLU A 274 4.16 10.31 -24.74
N LYS A 275 3.60 10.81 -25.85
CA LYS A 275 3.51 12.25 -26.12
C LYS A 275 2.76 13.01 -25.00
N MET A 276 1.70 12.43 -24.49
CA MET A 276 0.94 13.03 -23.38
C MET A 276 1.77 13.08 -22.10
N ILE A 277 2.45 11.99 -21.73
CA ILE A 277 3.30 11.93 -20.53
C ILE A 277 4.44 12.94 -20.63
N VAL A 278 5.16 12.96 -21.76
CA VAL A 278 6.27 13.89 -22.00
C VAL A 278 5.78 15.35 -21.94
N ALA A 279 4.63 15.65 -22.57
CA ALA A 279 4.09 17.00 -22.58
C ALA A 279 3.64 17.49 -21.19
N ASN A 280 3.16 16.62 -20.33
CA ASN A 280 2.64 16.99 -19.00
C ASN A 280 3.73 16.99 -17.91
N LEU A 281 4.72 16.11 -18.03
CA LEU A 281 5.76 15.96 -16.99
C LEU A 281 7.03 16.73 -17.30
N LEU A 282 7.25 17.16 -18.55
CA LEU A 282 8.47 17.85 -18.99
C LEU A 282 8.25 19.32 -19.35
N LYS A 283 7.03 19.84 -19.20
CA LYS A 283 6.73 21.28 -19.25
C LYS A 283 7.13 21.94 -17.95
#